data_4c74863f851f659b843a4ce6adbe64aa
#
_entry.id   4c74863f851f659b843a4ce6adbe64aa
#
_cell.length_a   1.000
_cell.length_b   1.000
_cell.length_c   1.000
_cell.angle_alpha   90.00
_cell.angle_beta   90.00
_cell.angle_gamma   90.00
#
_symmetry.space_group_name_H-M   'P 1'
#
loop_
_entity.id
_entity.type
_entity.pdbx_description
1 polymer ?
#
loop_
_entity_poly.entity_id
_entity_poly.type
_entity_poly.pdbx_seq_one_letter_code
_entity_poly.pdbx_strand_id
1 'polypeptide(L)'
;MGAPGKKLDVREVRARVRRTLAGALGGRTVGFDLDDIDLMVCEIATNAVRHTASGEPGGGIRVTVMVTASSTRLRVEVQDDGGAAHVPGIPSRTFEWSESGRGLLVVDGLAHDWGTAVDRDGRGTVWFEVVR
;
A
#
# COMPACT_ATOMS: atom_id res chain seq x y z
N MET A 1 5.16 9.62 3.11
CA MET A 1 5.38 10.36 1.87
C MET A 1 4.31 11.39 1.72
N GLY A 2 4.72 12.59 1.53
CA GLY A 2 3.85 13.76 1.42
C GLY A 2 4.63 14.98 1.87
N ALA A 3 4.28 16.15 1.35
CA ALA A 3 4.89 17.41 1.72
C ALA A 3 3.80 18.34 2.25
N PRO A 4 4.12 19.19 3.26
CA PRO A 4 3.13 20.13 3.79
C PRO A 4 2.51 20.98 2.68
N GLY A 5 1.18 21.03 2.66
CA GLY A 5 0.43 21.81 1.68
C GLY A 5 0.29 21.21 0.30
N LYS A 6 0.92 20.08 0.04
CA LYS A 6 0.81 19.38 -1.25
C LYS A 6 0.00 18.11 -1.10
N LYS A 7 -0.66 17.72 -2.18
CA LYS A 7 -1.36 16.44 -2.24
C LYS A 7 -0.39 15.33 -2.59
N LEU A 8 -0.68 14.15 -2.08
CA LEU A 8 0.10 12.95 -2.35
C LEU A 8 0.06 12.60 -3.85
N ASP A 9 1.23 12.40 -4.43
CA ASP A 9 1.35 11.96 -5.83
C ASP A 9 1.65 10.47 -5.86
N VAL A 10 0.71 9.70 -6.39
CA VAL A 10 0.83 8.23 -6.45
C VAL A 10 2.02 7.81 -7.32
N ARG A 11 2.34 8.55 -8.37
CA ARG A 11 3.50 8.22 -9.20
C ARG A 11 4.81 8.34 -8.43
N GLU A 12 4.91 9.34 -7.58
CA GLU A 12 6.06 9.53 -6.71
C GLU A 12 6.18 8.40 -5.69
N VAL A 13 5.05 7.96 -5.13
CA VAL A 13 5.01 6.79 -4.24
C VAL A 13 5.55 5.55 -4.94
N ARG A 14 5.09 5.29 -6.15
CA ARG A 14 5.54 4.14 -6.94
C ARG A 14 7.04 4.18 -7.18
N ALA A 15 7.56 5.33 -7.58
CA ALA A 15 9.00 5.49 -7.81
C ALA A 15 9.82 5.23 -6.56
N ARG A 16 9.35 5.71 -5.40
CA ARG A 16 10.04 5.48 -4.12
C ARG A 16 10.01 4.02 -3.71
N VAL A 17 8.89 3.35 -3.91
CA VAL A 17 8.80 1.92 -3.61
C VAL A 17 9.77 1.13 -4.49
N ARG A 18 9.86 1.43 -5.77
CA ARG A 18 10.82 0.76 -6.65
C ARG A 18 12.26 0.96 -6.17
N ARG A 19 12.62 2.15 -5.75
CA ARG A 19 13.96 2.41 -5.20
C ARG A 19 14.21 1.64 -3.90
N THR A 20 13.22 1.62 -3.03
CA THR A 20 13.31 0.88 -1.76
C THR A 20 13.47 -0.62 -2.01
N LEU A 21 12.72 -1.18 -2.96
CA LEU A 21 12.83 -2.58 -3.35
C LEU A 21 14.22 -2.91 -3.91
N ALA A 22 14.72 -2.06 -4.80
CA ALA A 22 16.03 -2.25 -5.38
C ALA A 22 17.11 -2.27 -4.30
N GLY A 23 17.03 -1.37 -3.32
CA GLY A 23 17.95 -1.35 -2.18
C GLY A 23 17.82 -2.58 -1.28
N ALA A 24 16.60 -2.96 -0.96
CA ALA A 24 16.34 -4.09 -0.06
C ALA A 24 16.74 -5.43 -0.68
N LEU A 25 16.55 -5.59 -1.97
CA LEU A 25 16.87 -6.82 -2.68
C LEU A 25 18.31 -6.88 -3.17
N GLY A 26 19.00 -5.73 -3.25
CA GLY A 26 20.39 -5.69 -3.65
C GLY A 26 20.66 -6.32 -5.01
N GLY A 27 19.76 -6.15 -5.96
CA GLY A 27 19.85 -6.76 -7.28
C GLY A 27 19.27 -8.17 -7.38
N ARG A 28 18.81 -8.74 -6.26
CA ARG A 28 18.22 -10.10 -6.23
C ARG A 28 16.71 -10.04 -6.48
N THR A 29 16.34 -9.45 -7.62
CA THR A 29 14.93 -9.27 -7.97
C THR A 29 14.35 -10.44 -8.76
N VAL A 30 15.18 -11.35 -9.22
CA VAL A 30 14.75 -12.49 -10.02
C VAL A 30 13.73 -13.33 -9.25
N GLY A 31 12.64 -13.64 -9.90
CA GLY A 31 11.55 -14.42 -9.31
C GLY A 31 10.48 -13.58 -8.64
N PHE A 32 10.71 -12.28 -8.42
CA PHE A 32 9.66 -11.36 -8.01
C PHE A 32 9.19 -10.57 -9.24
N ASP A 33 7.90 -10.50 -9.44
CA ASP A 33 7.32 -9.68 -10.50
C ASP A 33 7.16 -8.24 -9.99
N LEU A 34 8.11 -7.39 -10.36
CA LEU A 34 8.12 -5.99 -9.91
C LEU A 34 6.95 -5.19 -10.48
N ASP A 35 6.44 -5.56 -11.64
CA ASP A 35 5.30 -4.88 -12.23
C ASP A 35 4.01 -5.21 -11.45
N ASP A 36 3.85 -6.44 -11.01
CA ASP A 36 2.73 -6.81 -10.15
C ASP A 36 2.80 -6.08 -8.80
N ILE A 37 3.98 -5.99 -8.20
CA ILE A 37 4.18 -5.25 -6.96
C ILE A 37 3.83 -3.77 -7.16
N ASP A 38 4.31 -3.18 -8.24
CA ASP A 38 4.03 -1.79 -8.58
C ASP A 38 2.53 -1.56 -8.74
N LEU A 39 1.84 -2.45 -9.43
CA LEU A 39 0.39 -2.37 -9.62
C LEU A 39 -0.35 -2.43 -8.27
N MET A 40 0.01 -3.38 -7.41
CA MET A 40 -0.61 -3.50 -6.10
C MET A 40 -0.41 -2.24 -5.25
N VAL A 41 0.81 -1.71 -5.21
CA VAL A 41 1.09 -0.47 -4.49
C VAL A 41 0.29 0.70 -5.05
N CYS A 42 0.22 0.81 -6.37
CA CYS A 42 -0.56 1.87 -7.03
C CYS A 42 -2.03 1.83 -6.62
N GLU A 43 -2.63 0.65 -6.61
CA GLU A 43 -4.03 0.48 -6.24
C GLU A 43 -4.27 0.81 -4.77
N ILE A 44 -3.40 0.36 -3.88
CA ILE A 44 -3.51 0.64 -2.45
C ILE A 44 -3.35 2.14 -2.19
N ALA A 45 -2.35 2.78 -2.80
CA ALA A 45 -2.11 4.21 -2.64
C ALA A 45 -3.28 5.04 -3.18
N THR A 46 -3.85 4.64 -4.31
CA THR A 46 -5.01 5.31 -4.89
C THR A 46 -6.22 5.22 -3.95
N ASN A 47 -6.44 4.07 -3.33
CA ASN A 47 -7.50 3.92 -2.34
C ASN A 47 -7.27 4.81 -1.13
N ALA A 48 -6.04 4.92 -0.66
CA ALA A 48 -5.71 5.81 0.46
C ALA A 48 -6.04 7.27 0.12
N VAL A 49 -5.69 7.71 -1.09
CA VAL A 49 -5.99 9.07 -1.54
C VAL A 49 -7.50 9.33 -1.60
N ARG A 50 -8.27 8.36 -2.06
CA ARG A 50 -9.72 8.52 -2.23
C ARG A 50 -10.51 8.47 -0.93
N HIS A 51 -10.07 7.68 0.04
CA HIS A 51 -10.91 7.30 1.17
C HIS A 51 -10.37 7.73 2.53
N THR A 52 -9.20 8.38 2.58
CA THR A 52 -8.57 8.78 3.84
C THR A 52 -8.03 10.19 3.76
N ALA A 53 -7.56 10.70 4.91
CA ALA A 53 -6.89 11.99 4.97
C ALA A 53 -5.58 12.03 4.19
N SER A 54 -5.08 10.90 3.73
CA SER A 54 -3.91 10.85 2.85
C SER A 54 -4.11 11.63 1.55
N GLY A 55 -5.34 11.78 1.08
CA GLY A 55 -5.67 12.57 -0.10
C GLY A 55 -5.83 14.06 0.14
N GLU A 56 -5.79 14.50 1.39
CA GLU A 56 -5.89 15.90 1.76
C GLU A 56 -4.55 16.60 1.56
N PRO A 57 -4.54 17.94 1.39
CA PRO A 57 -3.29 18.68 1.36
C PRO A 57 -2.46 18.39 2.62
N GLY A 58 -1.20 18.03 2.44
CA GLY A 58 -0.32 17.60 3.53
C GLY A 58 -0.46 16.14 3.92
N GLY A 59 -1.41 15.43 3.34
CA GLY A 59 -1.58 14.01 3.58
C GLY A 59 -0.45 13.18 2.97
N GLY A 60 -0.26 11.98 3.48
CA GLY A 60 0.76 11.08 3.01
C GLY A 60 0.47 9.64 3.34
N ILE A 61 1.37 8.79 2.99
CA ILE A 61 1.34 7.38 3.37
C ILE A 61 2.73 6.97 3.85
N ARG A 62 2.77 5.90 4.63
CA ARG A 62 4.02 5.26 5.03
C ARG A 62 4.10 3.90 4.35
N VAL A 63 5.18 3.66 3.64
CA VAL A 63 5.43 2.38 2.99
C VAL A 63 6.61 1.71 3.67
N THR A 64 6.42 0.46 4.06
CA THR A 64 7.46 -0.36 4.67
C THR A 64 7.66 -1.60 3.80
N VAL A 65 8.90 -1.90 3.49
CA VAL A 65 9.28 -3.08 2.71
C VAL A 65 10.13 -3.97 3.59
N MET A 66 9.75 -5.23 3.70
CA MET A 66 10.48 -6.24 4.47
C MET A 66 10.79 -7.43 3.58
N VAL A 67 12.05 -7.86 3.61
CA VAL A 67 12.51 -9.01 2.84
C VAL A 67 13.05 -10.04 3.83
N THR A 68 12.69 -11.31 3.67
CA THR A 68 13.23 -12.37 4.51
C THR A 68 14.73 -12.54 4.29
N ALA A 69 15.42 -13.11 5.29
CA ALA A 69 16.87 -13.34 5.21
C ALA A 69 17.25 -14.19 3.99
N SER A 70 16.40 -15.14 3.61
CA SER A 70 16.61 -15.98 2.43
C SER A 70 16.26 -15.26 1.11
N SER A 71 15.69 -14.06 1.19
CA SER A 71 15.20 -13.30 0.04
C SER A 71 14.15 -14.03 -0.79
N THR A 72 13.39 -14.92 -0.17
CA THR A 72 12.35 -15.70 -0.86
C THR A 72 10.94 -15.14 -0.62
N ARG A 73 10.79 -14.25 0.32
CA ARG A 73 9.50 -13.63 0.67
C ARG A 73 9.68 -12.12 0.84
N LEU A 74 8.79 -11.38 0.24
CA LEU A 74 8.77 -9.92 0.31
C LEU A 74 7.41 -9.49 0.85
N ARG A 75 7.41 -8.60 1.86
CA ARG A 75 6.20 -8.00 2.41
C ARG A 75 6.25 -6.49 2.21
N VAL A 76 5.16 -5.94 1.74
CA VAL A 76 4.96 -4.49 1.61
C VAL A 76 3.77 -4.09 2.48
N GLU A 77 3.95 -3.07 3.29
CA GLU A 77 2.89 -2.48 4.11
C GLU A 77 2.72 -1.03 3.73
N VAL A 78 1.47 -0.62 3.52
CA VAL A 78 1.11 0.77 3.22
C VAL A 78 0.14 1.25 4.29
N GLN A 79 0.59 2.22 5.10
CA GLN A 79 -0.23 2.83 6.14
C GLN A 79 -0.72 4.18 5.66
N ASP A 80 -2.03 4.42 5.74
CA ASP A 80 -2.65 5.70 5.43
C ASP A 80 -2.74 6.60 6.68
N ASP A 81 -3.19 7.85 6.47
CA ASP A 81 -3.33 8.82 7.55
C ASP A 81 -4.64 8.66 8.33
N GLY A 82 -5.52 7.74 7.93
CA GLY A 82 -6.86 7.65 8.52
C GLY A 82 -7.72 8.84 8.14
N GLY A 83 -8.64 9.21 8.99
CA GLY A 83 -9.44 10.40 8.80
C GLY A 83 -10.94 10.14 8.77
N ALA A 84 -11.70 11.20 8.47
CA ALA A 84 -13.16 11.18 8.61
C ALA A 84 -13.86 10.16 7.71
N ALA A 85 -13.31 9.90 6.55
CA ALA A 85 -13.88 8.92 5.63
C ALA A 85 -13.52 7.49 6.02
N HIS A 86 -12.66 7.33 7.01
CA HIS A 86 -12.08 6.06 7.39
C HIS A 86 -12.50 5.71 8.80
N VAL A 87 -13.65 5.10 8.93
CA VAL A 87 -14.19 4.76 10.24
C VAL A 87 -13.91 3.30 10.54
N PRO A 88 -13.10 3.01 11.57
CA PRO A 88 -12.69 1.65 11.90
C PRO A 88 -13.89 0.75 12.20
N GLY A 89 -13.83 -0.46 11.71
CA GLY A 89 -14.81 -1.48 12.04
C GLY A 89 -16.17 -1.33 11.38
N ILE A 90 -16.36 -0.35 10.52
CA ILE A 90 -17.63 -0.20 9.82
C ILE A 90 -17.65 -1.09 8.59
N PRO A 91 -18.67 -1.94 8.44
CA PRO A 91 -18.78 -2.81 7.27
C PRO A 91 -18.79 -2.08 5.93
N SER A 92 -19.24 -0.83 5.91
CA SER A 92 -19.22 0.00 4.72
C SER A 92 -17.83 0.17 4.12
N ARG A 93 -16.79 0.06 4.91
CA ARG A 93 -15.42 0.09 4.37
C ARG A 93 -15.17 -1.01 3.36
N THR A 94 -15.57 -2.22 3.70
CA THR A 94 -15.43 -3.35 2.77
C THR A 94 -16.24 -3.10 1.51
N PHE A 95 -17.43 -2.54 1.68
CA PHE A 95 -18.27 -2.17 0.55
C PHE A 95 -17.61 -1.12 -0.31
N GLU A 96 -17.06 -0.07 0.27
CA GLU A 96 -16.36 0.98 -0.45
C GLU A 96 -15.19 0.43 -1.25
N TRP A 97 -14.44 -0.46 -0.66
CA TRP A 97 -13.34 -1.11 -1.37
C TRP A 97 -13.82 -1.94 -2.56
N SER A 98 -14.91 -2.66 -2.39
CA SER A 98 -15.50 -3.42 -3.48
C SER A 98 -15.98 -2.52 -4.61
N GLU A 99 -16.57 -1.41 -4.23
CA GLU A 99 -17.14 -0.47 -5.18
C GLU A 99 -16.08 0.34 -5.92
N SER A 100 -15.13 0.89 -5.17
CA SER A 100 -14.13 1.75 -5.78
C SER A 100 -13.02 0.96 -6.37
N GLY A 101 -13.01 -0.20 -6.07
CA GLY A 101 -11.92 -0.52 -6.52
C GLY A 101 -11.61 -1.93 -6.65
N ARG A 102 -11.39 -2.09 -7.32
CA ARG A 102 -10.67 -3.17 -7.83
C ARG A 102 -9.33 -3.34 -7.16
N GLY A 103 -8.96 -2.35 -6.33
CA GLY A 103 -7.66 -2.35 -5.67
C GLY A 103 -7.40 -3.60 -4.87
N LEU A 104 -8.32 -3.96 -3.99
CA LEU A 104 -8.15 -5.17 -3.18
C LEU A 104 -8.39 -6.44 -3.98
N LEU A 105 -9.17 -6.40 -5.05
CA LEU A 105 -9.30 -7.54 -5.95
C LEU A 105 -8.00 -7.80 -6.70
N VAL A 106 -7.30 -6.75 -7.11
CA VAL A 106 -5.98 -6.87 -7.73
C VAL A 106 -4.98 -7.48 -6.74
N VAL A 107 -4.96 -6.99 -5.51
CA VAL A 107 -4.08 -7.53 -4.47
C VAL A 107 -4.40 -9.00 -4.20
N ASP A 108 -5.68 -9.33 -4.06
CA ASP A 108 -6.11 -10.71 -3.83
C ASP A 108 -5.68 -11.64 -4.95
N GLY A 109 -5.70 -11.16 -6.19
CA GLY A 109 -5.32 -11.95 -7.35
C GLY A 109 -3.82 -12.13 -7.55
N LEU A 110 -3.01 -11.19 -7.08
CA LEU A 110 -1.58 -11.18 -7.35
C LEU A 110 -0.71 -11.52 -6.14
N ALA A 111 -1.18 -11.25 -4.93
CA ALA A 111 -0.41 -11.50 -3.72
C ALA A 111 -0.48 -12.97 -3.33
N HIS A 112 0.59 -13.44 -2.70
CA HIS A 112 0.60 -14.74 -2.03
C HIS A 112 -0.30 -14.72 -0.80
N ASP A 113 -0.23 -13.61 -0.05
CA ASP A 113 -1.06 -13.36 1.13
C ASP A 113 -1.23 -11.85 1.28
N TRP A 114 -2.31 -11.42 1.95
CA TRP A 114 -2.54 -10.00 2.21
C TRP A 114 -3.55 -9.83 3.33
N GLY A 115 -3.58 -8.63 3.89
CA GLY A 115 -4.55 -8.30 4.94
C GLY A 115 -4.63 -6.81 5.20
N THR A 116 -5.50 -6.47 6.12
CA THR A 116 -5.73 -5.09 6.55
C THR A 116 -5.77 -5.00 8.06
N ALA A 117 -5.40 -3.84 8.58
CA ALA A 117 -5.48 -3.55 10.01
C ALA A 117 -5.77 -2.06 10.20
N VAL A 118 -6.34 -1.71 11.35
CA VAL A 118 -6.57 -0.32 11.74
C VAL A 118 -6.02 -0.15 13.15
N ASP A 119 -5.20 0.88 13.35
CA ASP A 119 -4.63 1.15 14.67
C ASP A 119 -5.55 2.02 15.52
N ARG A 120 -5.08 2.36 16.73
CA ARG A 120 -5.86 3.16 17.68
C ARG A 120 -6.16 4.56 17.18
N ASP A 121 -5.30 5.10 16.33
CA ASP A 121 -5.44 6.44 15.78
C ASP A 121 -6.34 6.47 14.55
N GLY A 122 -6.90 5.35 14.17
CA GLY A 122 -7.74 5.23 12.99
C GLY A 122 -6.97 5.15 11.69
N ARG A 123 -5.65 4.96 11.75
CA ARG A 123 -4.83 4.74 10.57
C ARG A 123 -4.98 3.32 10.09
N GLY A 124 -5.23 3.17 8.79
CA GLY A 124 -5.35 1.86 8.18
C GLY A 124 -4.04 1.42 7.57
N THR A 125 -3.80 0.14 7.62
CA THR A 125 -2.66 -0.49 6.94
C THR A 125 -3.19 -1.59 6.03
N VAL A 126 -2.74 -1.58 4.80
CA VAL A 126 -2.93 -2.72 3.88
C VAL A 126 -1.54 -3.31 3.66
N TRP A 127 -1.43 -4.60 3.80
CA TRP A 127 -0.17 -5.29 3.55
C TRP A 127 -0.37 -6.44 2.57
N PHE A 128 0.68 -6.76 1.85
CA PHE A 128 0.69 -7.93 0.99
C PHE A 128 2.07 -8.58 1.01
N GLU A 129 2.09 -9.87 0.72
CA GLU A 129 3.31 -10.66 0.60
C GLU A 129 3.35 -11.33 -0.75
N VAL A 130 4.53 -11.38 -1.33
CA VAL A 130 4.84 -12.15 -2.53
C VAL A 130 6.01 -13.08 -2.23
N VAL A 131 6.03 -14.20 -2.91
CA VAL A 131 7.07 -15.23 -2.74
C VAL A 131 7.68 -15.56 -4.08
N ARG A 132 8.89 -16.11 -4.03
CA ARG A 132 9.56 -16.62 -5.24
C ARG A 132 10.14 -17.98 -5.00
#